data_6d2b01968dfa336fe2aa22ad6258a54d
#
_entry.id   6d2b01968dfa336fe2aa22ad6258a54d
#
_cell.length_a   1.000
_cell.length_b   1.000
_cell.length_c   1.000
_cell.angle_alpha   90.00
_cell.angle_beta   90.00
_cell.angle_gamma   90.00
#
_symmetry.space_group_name_H-M   'P 1'
#
loop_
_entity.id
_entity.type
_entity.pdbx_description
1 polymer ?
#
loop_
_entity_poly.entity_id
_entity_poly.type
_entity_poly.pdbx_seq_one_letter_code
_entity_poly.pdbx_strand_id
1 'polypeptide(L)'
;FTTSRSKVYLMKDLKDVLDTLESNPDFKYFMVDAQGSLLDDYIKWMPQDKDRITKLVKEKKLVIGPWYTQTDQLVISGESIVRNMYYGMKRCETFGGYMNVGYVPDSFGQSGNMPQIYKEFGIDDTLFWRGVSDDMVNHTDYNWRGDDGSVVFTTQIPFGYYIGGNIPEDPKQSEEFWQKECFEK
;
A
#
# COMPACT_ATOMS: atom_id res chain seq x y z
N PHE A 1 19.29 2.20 3.27
CA PHE A 1 19.74 0.91 3.81
C PHE A 1 20.58 0.16 2.78
N THR A 2 21.53 -0.68 3.23
CA THR A 2 22.22 -1.62 2.34
C THR A 2 21.30 -2.81 2.04
N THR A 3 21.50 -3.47 0.90
CA THR A 3 20.73 -4.67 0.50
C THR A 3 20.74 -5.75 1.58
N SER A 4 21.90 -5.98 2.22
CA SER A 4 22.01 -6.97 3.30
C SER A 4 21.17 -6.63 4.53
N ARG A 5 21.11 -5.34 4.89
CA ARG A 5 20.30 -4.87 6.02
C ARG A 5 18.80 -4.95 5.72
N SER A 6 18.40 -4.50 4.53
CA SER A 6 17.00 -4.60 4.07
C SER A 6 16.53 -6.05 4.05
N LYS A 7 17.39 -6.98 3.61
CA LYS A 7 17.11 -8.42 3.64
C LYS A 7 16.77 -8.92 5.05
N VAL A 8 17.59 -8.59 6.05
CA VAL A 8 17.40 -9.05 7.44
C VAL A 8 16.07 -8.54 8.00
N TYR A 9 15.76 -7.24 7.78
CA TYR A 9 14.50 -6.67 8.22
C TYR A 9 13.31 -7.33 7.53
N LEU A 10 13.33 -7.42 6.20
CA LEU A 10 12.23 -8.03 5.45
C LEU A 10 11.97 -9.47 5.89
N MET A 11 13.02 -10.28 6.07
CA MET A 11 12.86 -11.66 6.52
C MET A 11 12.26 -11.76 7.92
N LYS A 12 12.72 -10.92 8.84
CA LYS A 12 12.22 -10.91 10.21
C LYS A 12 10.80 -10.39 10.28
N ASP A 13 10.59 -9.17 9.77
CA ASP A 13 9.34 -8.45 9.95
C ASP A 13 8.18 -9.14 9.23
N LEU A 14 8.39 -9.60 7.98
CA LEU A 14 7.35 -10.32 7.27
C LEU A 14 7.05 -11.69 7.90
N LYS A 15 8.08 -12.39 8.40
CA LYS A 15 7.85 -13.63 9.14
C LYS A 15 7.02 -13.40 10.40
N ASP A 16 7.34 -12.37 11.18
CA ASP A 16 6.62 -12.02 12.41
C ASP A 16 5.14 -11.64 12.09
N VAL A 17 4.91 -10.93 10.99
CA VAL A 17 3.55 -10.62 10.48
C VAL A 17 2.79 -11.90 10.12
N LEU A 18 3.41 -12.81 9.37
CA LEU A 18 2.77 -14.07 8.99
C LEU A 18 2.42 -14.91 10.24
N ASP A 19 3.35 -15.02 11.18
CA ASP A 19 3.14 -15.76 12.43
C ASP A 19 2.01 -15.12 13.24
N THR A 20 1.93 -13.80 13.30
CA THR A 20 0.89 -13.07 14.03
C THR A 20 -0.48 -13.22 13.36
N LEU A 21 -0.57 -13.12 12.02
CA LEU A 21 -1.82 -13.33 11.28
C LEU A 21 -2.40 -14.73 11.45
N GLU A 22 -1.56 -15.73 11.71
CA GLU A 22 -2.00 -17.12 11.90
C GLU A 22 -2.31 -17.44 13.35
N SER A 23 -1.63 -16.83 14.32
CA SER A 23 -1.74 -17.17 15.73
C SER A 23 -2.66 -16.25 16.54
N ASN A 24 -2.83 -14.99 16.12
CA ASN A 24 -3.62 -14.00 16.83
C ASN A 24 -4.92 -13.67 16.08
N PRO A 25 -6.10 -14.12 16.56
CA PRO A 25 -7.37 -13.86 15.89
C PRO A 25 -7.79 -12.36 15.90
N ASP A 26 -7.22 -11.56 16.78
CA ASP A 26 -7.51 -10.12 16.87
C ASP A 26 -6.69 -9.32 15.86
N PHE A 27 -5.55 -9.86 15.40
CA PHE A 27 -4.76 -9.29 14.31
C PHE A 27 -5.31 -9.76 12.96
N LYS A 28 -6.28 -9.02 12.43
CA LYS A 28 -7.13 -9.49 11.31
C LYS A 28 -6.50 -9.31 9.94
N TYR A 29 -5.79 -8.21 9.73
CA TYR A 29 -5.29 -7.80 8.42
C TYR A 29 -3.91 -7.16 8.54
N PHE A 30 -3.10 -7.35 7.50
CA PHE A 30 -1.86 -6.60 7.31
C PHE A 30 -1.68 -6.28 5.82
N MET A 31 -1.28 -5.05 5.48
CA MET A 31 -0.99 -4.62 4.13
C MET A 31 0.52 -4.49 3.92
N VAL A 32 1.03 -5.15 2.89
CA VAL A 32 2.44 -5.07 2.48
C VAL A 32 2.63 -3.87 1.54
N ASP A 33 2.38 -2.69 2.06
CA ASP A 33 2.59 -1.39 1.40
C ASP A 33 2.28 -1.36 -0.12
N ALA A 34 1.27 -2.12 -0.56
CA ALA A 34 0.84 -2.28 -1.94
C ALA A 34 1.93 -2.72 -2.93
N GLN A 35 3.03 -3.34 -2.50
CA GLN A 35 4.18 -3.73 -3.33
C GLN A 35 4.33 -5.24 -3.45
N GLY A 36 4.35 -5.76 -4.70
CA GLY A 36 4.58 -7.19 -4.97
C GLY A 36 6.05 -7.60 -4.91
N SER A 37 6.99 -6.68 -5.16
CA SER A 37 8.44 -6.95 -5.17
C SER A 37 8.98 -7.44 -3.83
N LEU A 38 8.41 -6.98 -2.73
CA LEU A 38 8.81 -7.43 -1.38
C LEU A 38 8.58 -8.93 -1.20
N LEU A 39 7.49 -9.47 -1.78
CA LEU A 39 7.21 -10.89 -1.73
C LEU A 39 8.18 -11.70 -2.61
N ASP A 40 8.60 -11.15 -3.75
CA ASP A 40 9.62 -11.80 -4.59
C ASP A 40 10.94 -11.96 -3.86
N ASP A 41 11.37 -10.89 -3.20
CA ASP A 41 12.60 -10.94 -2.41
C ASP A 41 12.45 -11.87 -1.20
N TYR A 42 11.33 -11.84 -0.50
CA TYR A 42 11.08 -12.71 0.63
C TYR A 42 11.09 -14.19 0.22
N ILE A 43 10.32 -14.58 -0.79
CA ILE A 43 10.22 -15.97 -1.26
C ILE A 43 11.54 -16.49 -1.82
N LYS A 44 12.38 -15.63 -2.37
CA LYS A 44 13.73 -16.01 -2.79
C LYS A 44 14.58 -16.56 -1.63
N TRP A 45 14.35 -16.05 -0.42
CA TRP A 45 15.09 -16.45 0.77
C TRP A 45 14.32 -17.43 1.68
N MET A 46 12.98 -17.37 1.65
CA MET A 46 12.07 -18.17 2.44
C MET A 46 11.03 -18.88 1.55
N PRO A 47 11.48 -19.75 0.62
CA PRO A 47 10.59 -20.38 -0.36
C PRO A 47 9.51 -21.28 0.27
N GLN A 48 9.75 -21.79 1.46
CA GLN A 48 8.80 -22.61 2.22
C GLN A 48 7.53 -21.86 2.64
N ASP A 49 7.59 -20.51 2.71
CA ASP A 49 6.46 -19.70 3.14
C ASP A 49 5.50 -19.32 2.00
N LYS A 50 5.79 -19.73 0.75
CA LYS A 50 4.97 -19.37 -0.41
C LYS A 50 3.51 -19.80 -0.27
N ASP A 51 3.27 -21.04 0.14
CA ASP A 51 1.90 -21.57 0.28
C ASP A 51 1.15 -20.88 1.43
N ARG A 52 1.85 -20.56 2.50
CA ARG A 52 1.36 -19.82 3.65
C ARG A 52 0.92 -18.41 3.23
N ILE A 53 1.77 -17.68 2.52
CA ILE A 53 1.46 -16.36 1.97
C ILE A 53 0.24 -16.45 1.05
N THR A 54 0.23 -17.41 0.12
CA THR A 54 -0.89 -17.62 -0.81
C THR A 54 -2.21 -17.87 -0.09
N LYS A 55 -2.20 -18.65 0.99
CA LYS A 55 -3.38 -18.87 1.83
C LYS A 55 -3.86 -17.57 2.46
N LEU A 56 -2.97 -16.80 3.10
CA LEU A 56 -3.32 -15.56 3.78
C LEU A 56 -3.82 -14.48 2.80
N VAL A 57 -3.27 -14.41 1.59
CA VAL A 57 -3.75 -13.51 0.53
C VAL A 57 -5.16 -13.89 0.09
N LYS A 58 -5.43 -15.17 -0.17
CA LYS A 58 -6.77 -15.66 -0.53
C LYS A 58 -7.81 -15.44 0.56
N GLU A 59 -7.41 -15.56 1.82
CA GLU A 59 -8.23 -15.26 3.00
C GLU A 59 -8.40 -13.74 3.24
N LYS A 60 -7.76 -12.89 2.42
CA LYS A 60 -7.76 -11.43 2.55
C LYS A 60 -7.19 -10.92 3.87
N LYS A 61 -6.39 -11.73 4.54
CA LYS A 61 -5.66 -11.35 5.76
C LYS A 61 -4.35 -10.63 5.44
N LEU A 62 -3.66 -11.06 4.38
CA LEU A 62 -2.48 -10.37 3.86
C LEU A 62 -2.87 -9.63 2.57
N VAL A 63 -2.81 -8.31 2.60
CA VAL A 63 -3.17 -7.43 1.48
C VAL A 63 -1.91 -7.04 0.73
N ILE A 64 -1.87 -7.29 -0.59
CA ILE A 64 -0.71 -7.09 -1.45
C ILE A 64 -1.08 -6.37 -2.75
N GLY A 65 -0.11 -5.77 -3.45
CA GLY A 65 -0.32 -5.09 -4.73
C GLY A 65 -1.23 -3.86 -4.65
N PRO A 66 -1.56 -3.25 -5.79
CA PRO A 66 -1.38 -3.71 -7.17
C PRO A 66 0.00 -3.46 -7.79
N TRP A 67 0.82 -2.63 -7.17
CA TRP A 67 2.12 -2.25 -7.72
C TRP A 67 3.16 -3.37 -7.62
N TYR A 68 4.12 -3.37 -8.55
CA TYR A 68 5.35 -4.13 -8.36
C TYR A 68 6.26 -3.44 -7.34
N THR A 69 6.49 -2.13 -7.53
CA THR A 69 7.14 -1.24 -6.55
C THR A 69 6.39 0.07 -6.48
N GLN A 70 6.46 0.76 -5.34
CA GLN A 70 5.99 2.15 -5.24
C GLN A 70 6.76 3.04 -6.22
N THR A 71 6.09 4.04 -6.78
CA THR A 71 6.66 4.91 -7.80
C THR A 71 6.45 6.38 -7.48
N ASP A 72 7.43 7.20 -7.82
CA ASP A 72 7.27 8.65 -7.88
C ASP A 72 6.84 9.03 -9.30
N GLN A 73 5.58 9.35 -9.47
CA GLN A 73 4.89 9.45 -10.77
C GLN A 73 5.47 10.54 -11.69
N LEU A 74 6.05 11.62 -11.13
CA LEU A 74 6.59 12.72 -11.91
C LEU A 74 8.05 12.52 -12.35
N VAL A 75 8.70 11.45 -11.88
CA VAL A 75 10.12 11.19 -12.17
C VAL A 75 10.31 10.14 -13.26
N ILE A 76 9.34 9.23 -13.43
CA ILE A 76 9.43 8.13 -14.39
C ILE A 76 8.49 8.33 -15.58
N SER A 77 8.71 7.59 -16.66
CA SER A 77 7.83 7.66 -17.84
C SER A 77 6.46 7.00 -17.56
N GLY A 78 5.41 7.46 -18.25
CA GLY A 78 4.08 6.86 -18.18
C GLY A 78 4.09 5.36 -18.53
N GLU A 79 4.88 4.94 -19.52
CA GLU A 79 5.08 3.53 -19.86
C GLU A 79 5.67 2.72 -18.70
N SER A 80 6.58 3.31 -17.92
CA SER A 80 7.13 2.66 -16.72
C SER A 80 6.07 2.49 -15.64
N ILE A 81 5.18 3.46 -15.47
CA ILE A 81 4.05 3.37 -14.53
C ILE A 81 3.12 2.22 -14.93
N VAL A 82 2.69 2.18 -16.20
CA VAL A 82 1.81 1.14 -16.73
C VAL A 82 2.43 -0.26 -16.56
N ARG A 83 3.70 -0.41 -16.93
CA ARG A 83 4.40 -1.70 -16.77
C ARG A 83 4.57 -2.11 -15.32
N ASN A 84 4.91 -1.17 -14.45
CA ASN A 84 5.07 -1.43 -13.02
C ASN A 84 3.76 -1.97 -12.42
N MET A 85 2.63 -1.35 -12.74
CA MET A 85 1.31 -1.81 -12.29
C MET A 85 0.96 -3.17 -12.90
N TYR A 86 1.14 -3.34 -14.22
CA TYR A 86 0.89 -4.61 -14.88
C TYR A 86 1.69 -5.77 -14.26
N TYR A 87 3.01 -5.57 -14.07
CA TYR A 87 3.87 -6.58 -13.43
C TYR A 87 3.45 -6.85 -11.98
N GLY A 88 3.11 -5.81 -11.24
CA GLY A 88 2.64 -5.95 -9.86
C GLY A 88 1.39 -6.80 -9.77
N MET A 89 0.36 -6.50 -10.54
CA MET A 89 -0.87 -7.28 -10.60
C MET A 89 -0.60 -8.73 -11.00
N LYS A 90 0.13 -8.95 -12.10
CA LYS A 90 0.49 -10.30 -12.58
C LYS A 90 1.28 -11.08 -11.52
N ARG A 91 2.18 -10.42 -10.82
CA ARG A 91 2.94 -11.08 -9.77
C ARG A 91 2.07 -11.43 -8.58
N CYS A 92 1.24 -10.51 -8.12
CA CYS A 92 0.34 -10.73 -6.99
C CYS A 92 -0.73 -11.81 -7.28
N GLU A 93 -1.20 -11.94 -8.52
CA GLU A 93 -2.07 -13.04 -8.96
C GLU A 93 -1.48 -14.43 -8.65
N THR A 94 -0.16 -14.58 -8.73
CA THR A 94 0.51 -15.85 -8.41
C THR A 94 0.47 -16.21 -6.92
N PHE A 95 0.11 -15.25 -6.07
CA PHE A 95 -0.13 -15.44 -4.64
C PHE A 95 -1.64 -15.47 -4.29
N GLY A 96 -2.52 -15.25 -5.26
CA GLY A 96 -3.96 -15.41 -5.06
C GLY A 96 -4.79 -14.15 -5.23
N GLY A 97 -4.18 -13.01 -5.59
CA GLY A 97 -4.86 -11.76 -5.89
C GLY A 97 -4.10 -10.53 -5.44
N TYR A 98 -4.71 -9.37 -5.61
CA TYR A 98 -4.16 -8.08 -5.22
C TYR A 98 -5.27 -7.14 -4.73
N MET A 99 -4.88 -6.10 -4.01
CA MET A 99 -5.76 -4.99 -3.62
C MET A 99 -6.09 -4.14 -4.86
N ASN A 100 -7.37 -3.91 -5.12
CA ASN A 100 -7.82 -3.12 -6.26
C ASN A 100 -7.99 -1.64 -5.90
N VAL A 101 -6.94 -1.04 -5.33
CA VAL A 101 -6.86 0.37 -4.94
C VAL A 101 -5.56 0.97 -5.43
N GLY A 102 -5.63 2.15 -6.02
CA GLY A 102 -4.47 2.92 -6.45
C GLY A 102 -3.74 3.55 -5.26
N TYR A 103 -3.08 2.74 -4.44
CA TYR A 103 -2.39 3.19 -3.23
C TYR A 103 -0.97 3.66 -3.56
N VAL A 104 -0.72 4.96 -3.42
CA VAL A 104 0.60 5.59 -3.61
C VAL A 104 0.82 6.65 -2.52
N PRO A 105 1.12 6.23 -1.28
CA PRO A 105 1.07 7.12 -0.13
C PRO A 105 2.11 8.23 -0.16
N ASP A 106 3.28 8.01 -0.77
CA ASP A 106 4.46 8.87 -0.62
C ASP A 106 4.98 9.47 -1.93
N SER A 107 4.21 9.46 -3.00
CA SER A 107 4.58 10.11 -4.27
C SER A 107 4.64 11.63 -4.10
N PHE A 108 5.71 12.25 -4.60
CA PHE A 108 5.95 13.70 -4.47
C PHE A 108 5.24 14.54 -5.56
N GLY A 109 4.25 13.98 -6.18
CA GLY A 109 3.36 14.61 -7.15
C GLY A 109 2.41 13.60 -7.73
N GLN A 110 1.19 14.04 -8.05
CA GLN A 110 0.16 13.21 -8.65
C GLN A 110 -0.04 13.62 -10.11
N SER A 111 0.20 12.70 -11.04
CA SER A 111 0.05 12.98 -12.47
C SER A 111 -1.42 13.02 -12.88
N GLY A 112 -1.83 14.05 -13.63
CA GLY A 112 -3.19 14.18 -14.16
C GLY A 112 -3.67 13.00 -15.02
N ASN A 113 -2.77 12.15 -15.51
CA ASN A 113 -3.12 10.95 -16.28
C ASN A 113 -3.37 9.71 -15.39
N MET A 114 -3.15 9.79 -14.09
CA MET A 114 -3.34 8.61 -13.21
C MET A 114 -4.77 8.10 -13.18
N PRO A 115 -5.82 8.94 -13.15
CA PRO A 115 -7.21 8.45 -13.24
C PRO A 115 -7.44 7.58 -14.46
N GLN A 116 -6.94 7.96 -15.64
CA GLN A 116 -7.01 7.16 -16.87
C GLN A 116 -6.31 5.81 -16.66
N ILE A 117 -5.06 5.82 -16.19
CA ILE A 117 -4.27 4.60 -15.96
C ILE A 117 -5.01 3.68 -14.98
N TYR A 118 -5.49 4.20 -13.86
CA TYR A 118 -6.25 3.41 -12.89
C TYR A 118 -7.49 2.77 -13.51
N LYS A 119 -8.28 3.54 -14.27
CA LYS A 119 -9.50 3.04 -14.92
C LYS A 119 -9.20 1.93 -15.95
N GLU A 120 -8.13 2.04 -16.72
CA GLU A 120 -7.69 1.01 -17.67
C GLU A 120 -7.27 -0.30 -16.98
N PHE A 121 -6.84 -0.23 -15.73
CA PHE A 121 -6.56 -1.40 -14.88
C PHE A 121 -7.76 -1.84 -14.03
N GLY A 122 -8.94 -1.22 -14.18
CA GLY A 122 -10.15 -1.54 -13.43
C GLY A 122 -10.09 -1.09 -11.97
N ILE A 123 -9.30 -0.07 -11.67
CA ILE A 123 -9.20 0.56 -10.34
C ILE A 123 -10.10 1.79 -10.32
N ASP A 124 -11.04 1.82 -9.38
CA ASP A 124 -11.99 2.91 -9.20
C ASP A 124 -11.65 3.83 -8.03
N ASP A 125 -10.82 3.33 -7.10
CA ASP A 125 -10.48 4.01 -5.86
C ASP A 125 -8.98 4.23 -5.75
N THR A 126 -8.56 5.39 -5.21
CA THR A 126 -7.15 5.68 -4.95
C THR A 126 -6.96 6.32 -3.58
N LEU A 127 -5.80 6.08 -3.00
CA LEU A 127 -5.42 6.61 -1.71
C LEU A 127 -3.95 7.06 -1.72
N PHE A 128 -3.70 8.29 -1.32
CA PHE A 128 -2.36 8.83 -1.15
C PHE A 128 -2.31 9.90 -0.03
N TRP A 129 -1.12 10.31 0.35
CA TRP A 129 -0.92 11.35 1.35
C TRP A 129 -0.55 12.69 0.69
N ARG A 130 0.55 12.73 -0.05
CA ARG A 130 1.17 13.97 -0.54
C ARG A 130 1.12 14.09 -2.06
N GLY A 131 1.61 15.22 -2.56
CA GLY A 131 1.73 15.47 -3.99
C GLY A 131 0.59 16.30 -4.58
N VAL A 132 -0.37 16.72 -3.74
CA VAL A 132 -1.43 17.68 -4.07
C VAL A 132 -1.39 18.80 -3.04
N SER A 133 -1.46 20.05 -3.48
CA SER A 133 -1.49 21.22 -2.61
C SER A 133 -2.87 21.41 -1.97
N ASP A 134 -2.90 21.88 -0.73
CA ASP A 134 -4.14 22.22 -0.02
C ASP A 134 -4.96 23.32 -0.73
N ASP A 135 -4.31 24.17 -1.55
CA ASP A 135 -5.01 25.15 -2.39
C ASP A 135 -5.82 24.53 -3.51
N MET A 136 -5.50 23.29 -3.92
CA MET A 136 -6.20 22.58 -4.99
C MET A 136 -7.36 21.75 -4.46
N VAL A 137 -7.23 21.21 -3.25
CA VAL A 137 -8.20 20.32 -2.63
C VAL A 137 -8.34 20.66 -1.15
N ASN A 138 -9.55 20.96 -0.72
CA ASN A 138 -9.88 21.31 0.67
C ASN A 138 -10.69 20.22 1.40
N HIS A 139 -10.75 19.03 0.84
CA HIS A 139 -11.43 17.86 1.39
C HIS A 139 -10.52 16.65 1.33
N THR A 140 -10.69 15.72 2.25
CA THR A 140 -9.95 14.44 2.26
C THR A 140 -10.45 13.48 1.21
N ASP A 141 -11.75 13.55 0.88
CA ASP A 141 -12.42 12.64 -0.03
C ASP A 141 -13.03 13.43 -1.20
N TYR A 142 -12.67 13.05 -2.42
CA TYR A 142 -13.11 13.74 -3.64
C TYR A 142 -13.04 12.84 -4.88
N ASN A 143 -13.71 13.27 -5.94
CA ASN A 143 -13.59 12.67 -7.25
C ASN A 143 -12.44 13.33 -8.03
N TRP A 144 -11.39 12.58 -8.29
CA TRP A 144 -10.27 13.04 -9.12
C TRP A 144 -10.55 12.75 -10.58
N ARG A 145 -10.62 13.82 -11.39
CA ARG A 145 -10.82 13.71 -12.83
C ARG A 145 -9.49 13.85 -13.56
N GLY A 146 -9.20 12.90 -14.43
CA GLY A 146 -8.06 12.95 -15.36
C GLY A 146 -8.33 13.82 -16.59
N ASP A 147 -7.27 14.09 -17.33
CA ASP A 147 -7.31 14.94 -18.53
C ASP A 147 -8.18 14.35 -19.65
N ASP A 148 -8.32 13.02 -19.70
CA ASP A 148 -9.19 12.30 -20.64
C ASP A 148 -10.66 12.22 -20.19
N GLY A 149 -10.97 12.73 -18.99
CA GLY A 149 -12.30 12.68 -18.39
C GLY A 149 -12.56 11.46 -17.49
N SER A 150 -11.64 10.52 -17.40
CA SER A 150 -11.70 9.40 -16.43
C SER A 150 -11.81 9.93 -15.00
N VAL A 151 -12.59 9.26 -14.17
CA VAL A 151 -12.81 9.66 -12.77
C VAL A 151 -12.55 8.49 -11.84
N VAL A 152 -11.79 8.75 -10.78
CA VAL A 152 -11.57 7.82 -9.66
C VAL A 152 -11.95 8.49 -8.34
N PHE A 153 -12.50 7.73 -7.42
CA PHE A 153 -12.71 8.21 -6.05
C PHE A 153 -11.36 8.25 -5.32
N THR A 154 -11.09 9.35 -4.65
CA THR A 154 -9.79 9.61 -4.03
C THR A 154 -9.94 9.92 -2.56
N THR A 155 -9.16 9.25 -1.72
CA THR A 155 -8.94 9.64 -0.32
C THR A 155 -7.51 10.15 -0.16
N GLN A 156 -7.36 11.40 0.28
CA GLN A 156 -6.08 11.97 0.65
C GLN A 156 -5.90 11.89 2.17
N ILE A 157 -4.82 11.25 2.63
CA ILE A 157 -4.54 11.12 4.06
C ILE A 157 -4.07 12.48 4.59
N PRO A 158 -4.80 13.14 5.51
CA PRO A 158 -4.54 14.54 5.85
C PRO A 158 -3.23 14.77 6.61
N PHE A 159 -2.80 13.83 7.45
CA PHE A 159 -1.63 13.98 8.32
C PHE A 159 -0.53 12.96 8.03
N GLY A 160 -0.63 12.26 6.90
CA GLY A 160 0.32 11.24 6.50
C GLY A 160 0.09 9.90 7.19
N TYR A 161 0.89 8.91 6.79
CA TYR A 161 0.78 7.53 7.26
C TYR A 161 1.62 7.23 8.52
N TYR A 162 2.32 8.23 9.08
CA TYR A 162 3.19 8.04 10.26
C TYR A 162 2.43 8.00 11.58
N ILE A 163 1.15 8.35 11.60
CA ILE A 163 0.35 8.40 12.82
C ILE A 163 0.41 7.07 13.56
N GLY A 164 0.27 5.95 12.84
CA GLY A 164 0.34 4.61 13.41
C GLY A 164 1.73 4.13 13.83
N GLY A 165 2.81 4.86 13.44
CA GLY A 165 4.19 4.41 13.66
C GLY A 165 4.70 4.56 15.09
N ASN A 166 4.00 5.30 15.93
CA ASN A 166 4.39 5.61 17.30
C ASN A 166 3.34 5.19 18.34
N ILE A 167 2.49 4.25 17.99
CA ILE A 167 1.48 3.73 18.92
C ILE A 167 2.20 3.08 20.10
N PRO A 168 1.94 3.50 21.35
CA PRO A 168 2.53 2.89 22.53
C PRO A 168 2.14 1.42 22.68
N GLU A 169 3.02 0.61 23.25
CA GLU A 169 2.72 -0.81 23.53
C GLU A 169 1.74 -1.00 24.69
N ASP A 170 1.71 -0.07 25.64
CA ASP A 170 0.76 -0.10 26.76
C ASP A 170 -0.67 0.23 26.28
N PRO A 171 -1.67 -0.63 26.53
CA PRO A 171 -3.03 -0.45 26.01
C PRO A 171 -3.69 0.87 26.42
N LYS A 172 -3.44 1.36 27.65
CA LYS A 172 -4.03 2.61 28.13
C LYS A 172 -3.39 3.82 27.44
N GLN A 173 -2.07 3.81 27.30
CA GLN A 173 -1.35 4.87 26.56
C GLN A 173 -1.71 4.84 25.09
N SER A 174 -1.93 3.65 24.52
CA SER A 174 -2.39 3.49 23.13
C SER A 174 -3.78 4.11 22.94
N GLU A 175 -4.73 3.88 23.85
CA GLU A 175 -6.05 4.50 23.80
C GLU A 175 -5.96 6.02 23.90
N GLU A 176 -5.19 6.56 24.84
CA GLU A 176 -4.95 8.02 24.99
C GLU A 176 -4.30 8.61 23.73
N PHE A 177 -3.36 7.87 23.11
CA PHE A 177 -2.73 8.26 21.84
C PHE A 177 -3.76 8.36 20.71
N TRP A 178 -4.62 7.35 20.55
CA TRP A 178 -5.66 7.35 19.52
C TRP A 178 -6.64 8.50 19.69
N GLN A 179 -7.11 8.75 20.89
CA GLN A 179 -8.01 9.87 21.16
C GLN A 179 -7.39 11.19 20.75
N LYS A 180 -6.15 11.45 21.17
CA LYS A 180 -5.46 12.70 20.90
C LYS A 180 -5.06 12.89 19.42
N GLU A 181 -4.51 11.86 18.80
CA GLU A 181 -3.90 12.00 17.47
C GLU A 181 -4.88 11.76 16.30
N CYS A 182 -5.97 11.02 16.55
CA CYS A 182 -6.91 10.65 15.48
C CYS A 182 -8.29 11.30 15.60
N PHE A 183 -8.74 11.68 16.82
CA PHE A 183 -10.09 12.21 16.99
C PHE A 183 -10.14 13.68 17.43
N GLU A 184 -9.05 14.25 17.94
CA GLU A 184 -9.00 15.66 18.38
C GLU A 184 -8.35 16.60 17.34
N LYS A 185 -7.80 16.07 16.24
CA LYS A 185 -7.24 16.84 15.11
C LYS A 185 -8.20 16.89 13.93
#